data_20011c8f4a73aa72245296c1ade57dfa
#
_entry.id   20011c8f4a73aa72245296c1ade57dfa
#
_cell.length_a   1.000
_cell.length_b   1.000
_cell.length_c   1.000
_cell.angle_alpha   90.00
_cell.angle_beta   90.00
_cell.angle_gamma   90.00
#
_symmetry.space_group_name_H-M   'P 1'
#
loop_
_entity.id
_entity.type
_entity.pdbx_description
1 polymer ?
#
loop_
_entity_poly.entity_id
_entity_poly.type
_entity_poly.pdbx_seq_one_letter_code
_entity_poly.pdbx_strand_id
1 'polypeptide(L)'
;MPATRGELEARITEAMVKFEREFMGRGPTEARTYIIDDMILVRLKGIITRAEHHLANADTSGRGRDLIKQSRIELLEKARPMLVEILRNLGFNAVSMHTDLSIRTSERIILFTLDHPWS
;
A
#
# COMPACT_ATOMS: atom_id res chain seq x y z
N MET A 1 6.14 -27.55 7.29
CA MET A 1 6.80 -26.53 8.12
C MET A 1 6.03 -25.22 8.00
N PRO A 2 5.72 -24.55 9.11
CA PRO A 2 5.11 -23.24 9.02
C PRO A 2 6.08 -22.25 8.39
N ALA A 3 5.55 -21.29 7.66
CA ALA A 3 6.35 -20.24 7.06
C ALA A 3 6.96 -19.34 8.14
N THR A 4 8.17 -18.85 7.90
CA THR A 4 8.81 -17.87 8.77
C THR A 4 8.18 -16.50 8.58
N ARG A 5 8.42 -15.57 9.50
CA ARG A 5 7.97 -14.20 9.38
C ARG A 5 8.50 -13.56 8.08
N GLY A 6 9.79 -13.75 7.79
CA GLY A 6 10.39 -13.21 6.57
C GLY A 6 9.76 -13.77 5.29
N GLU A 7 9.41 -15.05 5.28
CA GLU A 7 8.73 -15.65 4.13
C GLU A 7 7.33 -15.06 3.95
N LEU A 8 6.59 -14.86 5.06
CA LEU A 8 5.27 -14.27 5.00
C LEU A 8 5.34 -12.80 4.58
N GLU A 9 6.33 -12.04 5.08
CA GLU A 9 6.56 -10.67 4.64
C GLU A 9 6.82 -10.61 3.13
N ALA A 10 7.63 -11.53 2.61
CA ALA A 10 7.92 -11.60 1.18
C ALA A 10 6.66 -11.92 0.36
N ARG A 11 5.82 -12.83 0.83
CA ARG A 11 4.58 -13.19 0.16
C ARG A 11 3.60 -12.01 0.13
N ILE A 12 3.50 -11.26 1.22
CA ILE A 12 2.66 -10.08 1.28
C ILE A 12 3.18 -9.01 0.30
N THR A 13 4.49 -8.76 0.30
CA THR A 13 5.11 -7.82 -0.62
C THR A 13 4.78 -8.17 -2.08
N GLU A 14 4.95 -9.44 -2.45
CA GLU A 14 4.67 -9.90 -3.80
C GLU A 14 3.20 -9.68 -4.17
N ALA A 15 2.28 -10.00 -3.26
CA ALA A 15 0.86 -9.81 -3.50
C ALA A 15 0.49 -8.33 -3.64
N MET A 16 1.13 -7.46 -2.85
CA MET A 16 0.88 -6.01 -2.91
C MET A 16 1.43 -5.39 -4.19
N VAL A 17 2.59 -5.83 -4.64
CA VAL A 17 3.16 -5.38 -5.92
C VAL A 17 2.26 -5.79 -7.08
N LYS A 18 1.76 -7.02 -7.06
CA LYS A 18 0.82 -7.51 -8.07
C LYS A 18 -0.46 -6.69 -8.07
N PHE A 19 -1.02 -6.40 -6.89
CA PHE A 19 -2.21 -5.57 -6.75
C PHE A 19 -1.98 -4.17 -7.33
N GLU A 20 -0.86 -3.52 -6.99
CA GLU A 20 -0.56 -2.19 -7.50
C GLU A 20 -0.46 -2.20 -9.04
N ARG A 21 0.21 -3.21 -9.60
CA ARG A 21 0.37 -3.34 -11.03
C ARG A 21 -0.97 -3.53 -11.74
N GLU A 22 -1.81 -4.39 -11.21
CA GLU A 22 -3.08 -4.76 -11.86
C GLU A 22 -4.18 -3.74 -11.61
N PHE A 23 -4.29 -3.22 -10.39
CA PHE A 23 -5.36 -2.31 -10.01
C PHE A 23 -5.03 -0.84 -10.28
N MET A 24 -3.80 -0.43 -9.94
CA MET A 24 -3.35 0.95 -10.12
C MET A 24 -2.70 1.18 -11.48
N GLY A 25 -2.43 0.13 -12.25
CA GLY A 25 -1.86 0.19 -13.59
C GLY A 25 -0.34 0.27 -13.62
N ARG A 26 0.33 0.34 -12.48
CA ARG A 26 1.78 0.42 -12.41
C ARG A 26 2.28 -0.11 -11.07
N GLY A 27 3.31 -0.95 -11.13
CA GLY A 27 3.96 -1.44 -9.91
C GLY A 27 4.89 -0.40 -9.29
N PRO A 28 5.14 -0.47 -7.99
CA PRO A 28 6.11 0.39 -7.32
C PRO A 28 7.53 0.05 -7.75
N THR A 29 8.47 0.98 -7.57
CA THR A 29 9.89 0.73 -7.83
C THR A 29 10.54 -0.03 -6.68
N GLU A 30 9.98 0.08 -5.48
CA GLU A 30 10.46 -0.61 -4.29
C GLU A 30 9.27 -0.91 -3.38
N ALA A 31 9.26 -2.07 -2.76
CA ALA A 31 8.20 -2.47 -1.84
C ALA A 31 8.79 -3.29 -0.70
N ARG A 32 8.32 -3.03 0.52
CA ARG A 32 8.69 -3.80 1.71
C ARG A 32 7.51 -3.99 2.62
N THR A 33 7.48 -5.15 3.27
CA THR A 33 6.46 -5.49 4.26
C THR A 33 7.12 -5.87 5.57
N TYR A 34 6.55 -5.40 6.67
CA TYR A 34 7.00 -5.71 8.02
C TYR A 34 5.83 -6.24 8.83
N ILE A 35 6.01 -7.39 9.47
CA ILE A 35 5.03 -7.92 10.43
C ILE A 35 5.56 -7.58 11.81
N ILE A 36 4.79 -6.78 12.54
CA ILE A 36 5.19 -6.28 13.87
C ILE A 36 4.03 -6.55 14.82
N ASP A 37 4.17 -7.55 15.70
CA ASP A 37 3.15 -7.93 16.67
C ASP A 37 1.80 -8.22 15.95
N ASP A 38 0.77 -7.42 16.19
CA ASP A 38 -0.55 -7.57 15.54
C ASP A 38 -0.73 -6.59 14.38
N MET A 39 0.35 -6.19 13.73
CA MET A 39 0.33 -5.21 12.64
C MET A 39 1.09 -5.71 11.42
N ILE A 40 0.64 -5.31 10.25
CA ILE A 40 1.37 -5.48 8.99
C ILE A 40 1.56 -4.10 8.39
N LEU A 41 2.81 -3.72 8.18
CA LEU A 41 3.18 -2.44 7.58
C LEU A 41 3.71 -2.70 6.18
N VAL A 42 3.07 -2.12 5.16
CA VAL A 42 3.50 -2.21 3.77
C VAL A 42 3.97 -0.82 3.34
N ARG A 43 5.20 -0.76 2.82
CA ARG A 43 5.78 0.47 2.32
C ARG A 43 6.05 0.32 0.83
N LEU A 44 5.47 1.22 0.02
CA LEU A 44 5.61 1.22 -1.43
C LEU A 44 6.24 2.54 -1.86
N LYS A 45 7.27 2.47 -2.68
CA LYS A 45 7.96 3.65 -3.22
C LYS A 45 7.85 3.70 -4.72
N GLY A 46 7.96 4.91 -5.28
CA GLY A 46 7.92 5.11 -6.72
C GLY A 46 6.54 4.89 -7.31
N ILE A 47 5.49 5.19 -6.55
CA ILE A 47 4.11 4.96 -6.97
C ILE A 47 3.53 6.11 -7.80
N ILE A 48 4.09 7.31 -7.68
CA ILE A 48 3.60 8.48 -8.40
C ILE A 48 4.16 8.48 -9.82
N THR A 49 3.28 8.61 -10.82
CA THR A 49 3.68 8.62 -12.22
C THR A 49 4.33 9.95 -12.59
N ARG A 50 5.03 9.96 -13.72
CA ARG A 50 5.61 11.20 -14.26
C ARG A 50 4.53 12.24 -14.52
N ALA A 51 3.41 11.82 -15.10
CA ALA A 51 2.29 12.72 -15.37
C ALA A 51 1.74 13.34 -14.09
N GLU A 52 1.62 12.53 -13.04
CA GLU A 52 1.16 13.02 -11.74
C GLU A 52 2.16 14.00 -11.12
N HIS A 53 3.47 13.76 -11.26
CA HIS A 53 4.48 14.72 -10.80
C HIS A 53 4.34 16.05 -11.53
N HIS A 54 4.09 16.02 -12.84
CA HIS A 54 3.87 17.23 -13.62
C HIS A 54 2.63 17.99 -13.10
N LEU A 55 1.55 17.29 -12.83
CA LEU A 55 0.34 17.90 -12.29
C LEU A 55 0.59 18.49 -10.89
N ALA A 56 1.31 17.79 -10.05
CA ALA A 56 1.63 18.25 -8.69
C ALA A 56 2.47 19.53 -8.71
N ASN A 57 3.31 19.69 -9.72
CA ASN A 57 4.22 20.85 -9.84
C ASN A 57 3.72 21.93 -10.79
N ALA A 58 2.49 21.79 -11.33
CA ALA A 58 1.98 22.69 -12.35
C ALA A 58 1.71 24.10 -11.84
N ASP A 59 1.41 24.24 -10.55
CA ASP A 59 1.17 25.56 -9.94
C ASP A 59 1.67 25.56 -8.49
N THR A 60 1.65 26.77 -7.88
CA THR A 60 2.11 26.95 -6.51
C THR A 60 0.99 26.81 -5.48
N SER A 61 -0.25 26.63 -5.93
CA SER A 61 -1.41 26.55 -5.04
C SER A 61 -1.52 25.22 -4.30
N GLY A 62 -0.87 24.18 -4.81
CA GLY A 62 -0.97 22.82 -4.27
C GLY A 62 -2.20 22.06 -4.71
N ARG A 63 -3.02 22.64 -5.59
CA ARG A 63 -4.26 22.01 -6.05
C ARG A 63 -4.02 20.69 -6.78
N GLY A 64 -3.03 20.66 -7.67
CA GLY A 64 -2.68 19.43 -8.41
C GLY A 64 -2.26 18.32 -7.48
N ARG A 65 -1.47 18.65 -6.47
CA ARG A 65 -1.02 17.70 -5.45
C ARG A 65 -2.20 17.15 -4.66
N ASP A 66 -3.11 18.03 -4.25
CA ASP A 66 -4.31 17.64 -3.49
C ASP A 66 -5.20 16.71 -4.31
N LEU A 67 -5.39 16.99 -5.60
CA LEU A 67 -6.18 16.15 -6.49
C LEU A 67 -5.60 14.75 -6.62
N ILE A 68 -4.28 14.64 -6.78
CA ILE A 68 -3.61 13.34 -6.88
C ILE A 68 -3.78 12.57 -5.58
N LYS A 69 -3.53 13.22 -4.46
CA LYS A 69 -3.64 12.57 -3.15
C LYS A 69 -5.06 12.08 -2.91
N GLN A 70 -6.05 12.92 -3.20
CA GLN A 70 -7.46 12.59 -3.04
C GLN A 70 -7.86 11.39 -3.89
N SER A 71 -7.52 11.39 -5.18
CA SER A 71 -7.90 10.31 -6.09
C SER A 71 -7.25 8.98 -5.68
N ARG A 72 -5.99 9.00 -5.25
CA ARG A 72 -5.29 7.79 -4.83
C ARG A 72 -5.83 7.23 -3.51
N ILE A 73 -6.22 8.10 -2.58
CA ILE A 73 -6.85 7.69 -1.33
C ILE A 73 -8.19 7.01 -1.63
N GLU A 74 -9.01 7.61 -2.48
CA GLU A 74 -10.32 7.05 -2.84
C GLU A 74 -10.20 5.72 -3.57
N LEU A 75 -9.24 5.59 -4.49
CA LEU A 75 -8.99 4.32 -5.18
C LEU A 75 -8.64 3.22 -4.21
N LEU A 76 -7.77 3.51 -3.25
CA LEU A 76 -7.35 2.50 -2.27
C LEU A 76 -8.49 2.13 -1.33
N GLU A 77 -9.34 3.10 -0.94
CA GLU A 77 -10.50 2.82 -0.12
C GLU A 77 -11.48 1.89 -0.84
N LYS A 78 -11.68 2.08 -2.14
CA LYS A 78 -12.51 1.18 -2.94
C LYS A 78 -11.89 -0.22 -3.06
N ALA A 79 -10.59 -0.31 -3.01
CA ALA A 79 -9.86 -1.57 -3.08
C ALA A 79 -9.73 -2.27 -1.71
N ARG A 80 -10.18 -1.65 -0.62
CA ARG A 80 -10.07 -2.20 0.73
C ARG A 80 -10.53 -3.66 0.83
N PRO A 81 -11.70 -4.06 0.30
CA PRO A 81 -12.13 -5.46 0.37
C PRO A 81 -11.17 -6.41 -0.33
N MET A 82 -10.57 -5.98 -1.44
CA MET A 82 -9.57 -6.78 -2.17
C MET A 82 -8.31 -6.99 -1.34
N LEU A 83 -7.84 -5.93 -0.69
CA LEU A 83 -6.64 -5.99 0.14
C LEU A 83 -6.84 -6.87 1.37
N VAL A 84 -8.00 -6.76 2.00
CA VAL A 84 -8.37 -7.61 3.15
C VAL A 84 -8.39 -9.09 2.71
N GLU A 85 -8.95 -9.37 1.52
CA GLU A 85 -9.00 -10.72 0.99
C GLU A 85 -7.61 -11.28 0.67
N ILE A 86 -6.72 -10.45 0.13
CA ILE A 86 -5.31 -10.84 -0.11
C ILE A 86 -4.68 -11.31 1.19
N LEU A 87 -4.85 -10.55 2.27
CA LEU A 87 -4.29 -10.92 3.57
C LEU A 87 -4.94 -12.19 4.12
N ARG A 88 -6.26 -12.33 3.96
CA ARG A 88 -6.98 -13.53 4.41
C ARG A 88 -6.43 -14.77 3.73
N ASN A 89 -6.18 -14.71 2.43
CA ASN A 89 -5.61 -15.83 1.68
C ASN A 89 -4.20 -16.20 2.13
N LEU A 90 -3.51 -15.28 2.79
CA LEU A 90 -2.18 -15.51 3.35
C LEU A 90 -2.22 -15.87 4.83
N GLY A 91 -3.42 -16.00 5.40
CA GLY A 91 -3.61 -16.42 6.78
C GLY A 91 -3.78 -15.30 7.80
N PHE A 92 -4.02 -14.07 7.35
CA PHE A 92 -4.15 -12.91 8.24
C PHE A 92 -5.56 -12.31 8.17
N ASN A 93 -6.13 -12.01 9.33
CA ASN A 93 -7.42 -11.34 9.44
C ASN A 93 -7.21 -9.89 9.84
N ALA A 94 -7.33 -8.99 8.87
CA ALA A 94 -7.21 -7.56 9.11
C ALA A 94 -8.50 -7.03 9.75
N VAL A 95 -8.38 -6.26 10.83
CA VAL A 95 -9.51 -5.61 11.49
C VAL A 95 -9.56 -4.12 11.18
N SER A 96 -8.46 -3.54 10.74
CA SER A 96 -8.45 -2.14 10.27
C SER A 96 -7.36 -1.95 9.22
N MET A 97 -7.49 -0.88 8.43
CA MET A 97 -6.52 -0.48 7.43
C MET A 97 -6.34 1.03 7.52
N HIS A 98 -5.10 1.46 7.64
CA HIS A 98 -4.72 2.87 7.68
C HIS A 98 -3.73 3.14 6.56
N THR A 99 -3.90 4.23 5.85
CA THR A 99 -3.01 4.56 4.74
C THR A 99 -2.60 6.01 4.77
N ASP A 100 -1.43 6.29 4.23
CA ASP A 100 -1.01 7.65 3.94
C ASP A 100 -0.17 7.64 2.68
N LEU A 101 -0.04 8.80 2.06
CA LEU A 101 0.61 8.98 0.78
C LEU A 101 1.38 10.29 0.78
N SER A 102 2.66 10.22 0.44
CA SER A 102 3.49 11.41 0.20
C SER A 102 3.75 11.55 -1.29
N ILE A 103 3.26 12.63 -1.88
CA ILE A 103 3.55 12.95 -3.28
C ILE A 103 5.03 13.33 -3.43
N ARG A 104 5.57 14.07 -2.48
CA ARG A 104 6.95 14.55 -2.52
C ARG A 104 7.96 13.40 -2.59
N THR A 105 7.74 12.35 -1.79
CA THR A 105 8.65 11.21 -1.74
C THR A 105 8.19 10.05 -2.62
N SER A 106 7.01 10.18 -3.27
CA SER A 106 6.40 9.13 -4.09
C SER A 106 6.24 7.83 -3.30
N GLU A 107 5.73 7.95 -2.07
CA GLU A 107 5.66 6.84 -1.13
C GLU A 107 4.25 6.66 -0.59
N ARG A 108 3.85 5.39 -0.44
CA ARG A 108 2.61 4.99 0.23
C ARG A 108 2.92 4.08 1.40
N ILE A 109 2.21 4.30 2.50
CA ILE A 109 2.23 3.43 3.67
C ILE A 109 0.83 2.85 3.82
N ILE A 110 0.75 1.53 4.00
CA ILE A 110 -0.49 0.85 4.37
C ILE A 110 -0.22 0.09 5.65
N LEU A 111 -1.01 0.37 6.68
CA LEU A 111 -0.89 -0.32 7.97
C LEU A 111 -2.18 -1.08 8.22
N PHE A 112 -2.07 -2.39 8.38
CA PHE A 112 -3.19 -3.23 8.80
C PHE A 112 -3.01 -3.60 10.26
N THR A 113 -4.10 -3.56 11.03
CA THR A 113 -4.10 -4.19 12.35
C THR A 113 -4.83 -5.51 12.24
N LEU A 114 -4.39 -6.50 13.00
CA LEU A 114 -4.87 -7.87 12.92
C LEU A 114 -5.67 -8.23 14.17
N ASP A 115 -6.48 -9.30 14.07
CA ASP A 115 -7.29 -9.77 15.20
C ASP A 115 -6.46 -10.46 16.28
N HIS A 116 -5.21 -10.83 15.97
CA HIS A 116 -4.28 -11.42 16.94
C HIS A 116 -2.85 -11.25 16.43
N PRO A 117 -1.83 -11.32 17.32
CA PRO A 117 -0.43 -11.28 16.90
C PRO A 117 -0.08 -12.45 15.98
N TRP A 118 0.87 -12.24 15.09
CA TRP A 118 1.31 -13.24 14.13
C TRP A 118 1.83 -14.52 14.81
N SER A 119 2.59 -14.38 15.85
CA SER A 119 3.14 -15.53 16.57
C SER A 119 2.03 -16.25 17.35
#